data_54f690689edb43303039c2cf736fe521
#
_entry.id   54f690689edb43303039c2cf736fe521
#
_cell.length_a   1.000
_cell.length_b   1.000
_cell.length_c   1.000
_cell.angle_alpha   90.00
_cell.angle_beta   90.00
_cell.angle_gamma   90.00
#
_symmetry.space_group_name_H-M   'P 1'
#
loop_
_entity.id
_entity.type
_entity.pdbx_description
1 polymer ?
#
loop_
_entity_poly.entity_id
_entity_poly.type
_entity_poly.pdbx_seq_one_letter_code
_entity_poly.pdbx_strand_id
1 'polypeptide(L)'
;MDYSSLILMERDNETGFVTKELGSFKVSEGAEHIKGFYVKGDTVYIKFDTNKDVEEWEYSAIYDVFDMNLFENEGFKIEEVEDEYNPTFLINFEYKDDHDYINDKLSLAIELIEEAMEKAFSDIKGIEDEYK
;
A
#
# COMPACT_ATOMS: atom_id res chain seq x y z
N MET A 1 14.79 -7.12 17.48
CA MET A 1 13.82 -6.63 16.49
C MET A 1 14.41 -6.71 15.11
N ASP A 2 13.70 -7.33 14.23
CA ASP A 2 14.17 -7.48 12.87
C ASP A 2 13.66 -6.33 12.02
N TYR A 3 14.60 -5.66 11.37
CA TYR A 3 14.26 -4.64 10.42
C TYR A 3 14.25 -5.24 9.04
N SER A 4 13.19 -5.02 8.33
CA SER A 4 13.11 -5.42 6.93
C SER A 4 13.59 -4.27 6.05
N SER A 5 13.97 -4.61 4.85
CA SER A 5 14.27 -3.61 3.83
C SER A 5 13.38 -3.85 2.63
N LEU A 6 12.93 -2.78 2.02
CA LEU A 6 12.22 -2.83 0.76
C LEU A 6 13.15 -2.33 -0.32
N ILE A 7 13.17 -3.03 -1.44
CA ILE A 7 13.98 -2.66 -2.58
C ILE A 7 13.07 -2.01 -3.62
N LEU A 8 13.43 -0.79 -4.02
CA LEU A 8 12.72 -0.09 -5.07
C LEU A 8 13.27 -0.55 -6.42
N MET A 9 12.39 -1.13 -7.23
CA MET A 9 12.75 -1.66 -8.53
C MET A 9 12.13 -0.79 -9.63
N GLU A 10 12.87 -0.63 -10.72
CA GLU A 10 12.30 0.00 -11.91
C GLU A 10 11.66 -1.08 -12.77
N ARG A 11 10.47 -0.83 -13.27
CA ARG A 11 9.80 -1.72 -14.20
C ARG A 11 9.61 -1.03 -15.53
N ASP A 12 9.73 -1.82 -16.60
CA ASP A 12 9.49 -1.34 -17.96
C ASP A 12 8.03 -0.90 -18.09
N ASN A 13 7.83 0.28 -18.68
CA ASN A 13 6.50 0.87 -18.78
C ASN A 13 5.55 0.09 -19.70
N GLU A 14 6.09 -0.67 -20.64
CA GLU A 14 5.28 -1.47 -21.58
C GLU A 14 5.12 -2.91 -21.15
N THR A 15 6.19 -3.55 -20.67
CA THR A 15 6.17 -4.97 -20.33
C THR A 15 5.90 -5.25 -18.86
N GLY A 16 6.22 -4.30 -17.97
CA GLY A 16 6.13 -4.49 -16.54
C GLY A 16 7.27 -5.30 -15.95
N PHE A 17 8.21 -5.75 -16.77
CA PHE A 17 9.37 -6.50 -16.27
C PHE A 17 10.32 -5.61 -15.49
N VAL A 18 10.94 -6.17 -14.46
CA VAL A 18 11.95 -5.49 -13.66
C VAL A 18 13.18 -5.24 -14.53
N THR A 19 13.63 -3.98 -14.57
CA THR A 19 14.78 -3.58 -15.37
C THR A 19 16.03 -3.30 -14.55
N LYS A 20 15.88 -2.74 -13.34
CA LYS A 20 17.00 -2.48 -12.45
C LYS A 20 16.53 -2.16 -11.03
N GLU A 21 17.47 -2.26 -10.09
CA GLU A 21 17.27 -1.85 -8.71
C GLU A 21 17.63 -0.37 -8.57
N LEU A 22 16.76 0.40 -7.94
CA LEU A 22 16.96 1.84 -7.75
C LEU A 22 17.43 2.21 -6.34
N GLY A 23 17.20 1.35 -5.37
CA GLY A 23 17.63 1.62 -4.00
C GLY A 23 17.01 0.66 -3.00
N SER A 24 17.56 0.67 -1.80
CA SER A 24 17.08 -0.15 -0.69
C SER A 24 16.72 0.78 0.47
N PHE A 25 15.60 0.51 1.13
CA PHE A 25 15.08 1.36 2.20
C PHE A 25 14.75 0.49 3.42
N LYS A 26 15.24 0.91 4.58
CA LYS A 26 14.89 0.22 5.82
C LYS A 26 13.46 0.61 6.20
N VAL A 27 12.70 -0.36 6.65
CA VAL A 27 11.30 -0.16 6.99
C VAL A 27 11.00 -0.74 8.37
N SER A 28 9.96 -0.20 9.01
CA SER A 28 9.52 -0.61 10.33
C SER A 28 8.23 -1.43 10.23
N GLU A 29 7.57 -1.65 11.38
CA GLU A 29 6.28 -2.31 11.43
C GLU A 29 5.28 -1.58 10.54
N GLY A 30 4.38 -2.33 9.95
CA GLY A 30 3.41 -1.81 8.96
C GLY A 30 3.83 -2.13 7.54
N ALA A 31 5.13 -2.30 7.29
CA ALA A 31 5.64 -2.61 5.96
C ALA A 31 5.23 -3.99 5.48
N GLU A 32 4.83 -4.88 6.37
CA GLU A 32 4.36 -6.21 6.01
C GLU A 32 3.09 -6.19 5.16
N HIS A 33 2.38 -5.06 5.15
CA HIS A 33 1.22 -4.88 4.27
C HIS A 33 1.64 -4.66 2.81
N ILE A 34 2.88 -4.21 2.59
CA ILE A 34 3.34 -3.85 1.25
C ILE A 34 3.68 -5.10 0.43
N LYS A 35 3.04 -5.21 -0.72
CA LYS A 35 3.20 -6.34 -1.63
C LYS A 35 3.88 -5.96 -2.94
N GLY A 36 4.06 -4.68 -3.20
CA GLY A 36 4.79 -4.20 -4.37
C GLY A 36 5.33 -2.80 -4.13
N PHE A 37 6.54 -2.55 -4.60
CA PHE A 37 7.20 -1.25 -4.46
C PHE A 37 8.09 -1.07 -5.68
N TYR A 38 7.67 -0.21 -6.61
CA TYR A 38 8.35 -0.10 -7.88
C TYR A 38 8.12 1.26 -8.54
N VAL A 39 9.00 1.59 -9.48
CA VAL A 39 8.86 2.77 -10.34
C VAL A 39 8.50 2.30 -11.74
N LYS A 40 7.54 2.98 -12.33
CA LYS A 40 7.16 2.76 -13.72
C LYS A 40 6.93 4.12 -14.35
N GLY A 41 7.71 4.45 -15.39
CA GLY A 41 7.74 5.80 -15.91
C GLY A 41 8.30 6.77 -14.89
N ASP A 42 7.56 7.81 -14.58
CA ASP A 42 7.96 8.82 -13.60
C ASP A 42 7.21 8.67 -12.26
N THR A 43 6.62 7.52 -12.03
CA THR A 43 5.75 7.32 -10.86
C THR A 43 6.21 6.16 -10.00
N VAL A 44 6.23 6.40 -8.68
CA VAL A 44 6.46 5.33 -7.70
C VAL A 44 5.12 4.74 -7.31
N TYR A 45 5.03 3.42 -7.29
CA TYR A 45 3.83 2.70 -6.89
C TYR A 45 4.11 1.87 -5.66
N ILE A 46 3.17 1.90 -4.71
CA ILE A 46 3.19 1.03 -3.54
C ILE A 46 1.86 0.28 -3.52
N LYS A 47 1.94 -1.04 -3.66
CA LYS A 47 0.77 -1.91 -3.58
C LYS A 47 0.74 -2.54 -2.21
N PHE A 48 -0.40 -2.48 -1.53
CA PHE A 48 -0.53 -3.06 -0.20
C PHE A 48 -1.89 -3.72 -0.01
N ASP A 49 -1.96 -4.63 0.95
CA ASP A 49 -3.19 -5.35 1.27
C ASP A 49 -3.33 -5.53 2.77
N THR A 50 -4.33 -6.30 3.18
CA THR A 50 -4.62 -6.53 4.59
C THR A 50 -3.55 -7.36 5.31
N ASN A 51 -2.67 -8.00 4.57
CA ASN A 51 -1.63 -8.89 5.08
C ASN A 51 -2.18 -10.06 5.92
N LYS A 52 -3.45 -10.33 5.79
CA LYS A 52 -4.10 -11.51 6.37
C LYS A 52 -5.34 -11.84 5.57
N ASP A 53 -5.70 -13.09 5.57
CA ASP A 53 -6.90 -13.54 4.88
C ASP A 53 -8.14 -13.05 5.60
N VAL A 54 -9.14 -12.68 4.82
CA VAL A 54 -10.40 -12.16 5.35
C VAL A 54 -11.56 -13.00 4.82
N GLU A 55 -12.69 -12.95 5.55
CA GLU A 55 -13.90 -13.59 5.10
C GLU A 55 -14.55 -12.77 3.99
N GLU A 56 -15.45 -13.38 3.24
CA GLU A 56 -16.11 -12.73 2.11
C GLU A 56 -16.80 -11.42 2.51
N TRP A 57 -17.51 -11.43 3.64
CA TRP A 57 -18.18 -10.21 4.10
C TRP A 57 -17.18 -9.13 4.51
N GLU A 58 -16.06 -9.54 5.11
CA GLU A 58 -15.00 -8.60 5.50
C GLU A 58 -14.37 -7.96 4.28
N TYR A 59 -14.21 -8.73 3.21
CA TYR A 59 -13.65 -8.22 1.96
C TYR A 59 -14.44 -7.00 1.46
N SER A 60 -15.76 -7.16 1.38
CA SER A 60 -16.63 -6.07 0.95
C SER A 60 -16.66 -4.92 1.95
N ALA A 61 -16.74 -5.25 3.24
CA ALA A 61 -16.81 -4.24 4.30
C ALA A 61 -15.56 -3.37 4.35
N ILE A 62 -14.38 -3.99 4.19
CA ILE A 62 -13.12 -3.24 4.22
C ILE A 62 -13.07 -2.22 3.08
N TYR A 63 -13.45 -2.60 1.87
CA TYR A 63 -13.47 -1.63 0.76
C TYR A 63 -14.44 -0.48 1.04
N ASP A 64 -15.58 -0.77 1.68
CA ASP A 64 -16.57 0.26 1.98
C ASP A 64 -16.11 1.25 3.06
N VAL A 65 -15.36 0.79 4.06
CA VAL A 65 -14.96 1.66 5.18
C VAL A 65 -13.55 2.23 5.06
N PHE A 66 -12.73 1.72 4.13
CA PHE A 66 -11.34 2.15 4.03
C PHE A 66 -11.25 3.65 3.75
N ASP A 67 -10.47 4.34 4.58
CA ASP A 67 -10.36 5.80 4.50
C ASP A 67 -9.27 6.22 3.52
N MET A 68 -9.64 6.34 2.25
CA MET A 68 -8.69 6.74 1.21
C MET A 68 -8.26 8.20 1.34
N ASN A 69 -9.06 9.01 2.05
CA ASN A 69 -8.73 10.42 2.27
C ASN A 69 -7.46 10.60 3.08
N LEU A 70 -7.13 9.65 3.95
CA LEU A 70 -5.87 9.70 4.70
C LEU A 70 -4.68 9.83 3.76
N PHE A 71 -4.73 9.14 2.62
CA PHE A 71 -3.65 9.16 1.64
C PHE A 71 -3.73 10.39 0.75
N GLU A 72 -4.92 10.73 0.30
CA GLU A 72 -5.12 11.89 -0.58
C GLU A 72 -4.71 13.19 0.10
N ASN A 73 -5.01 13.32 1.38
CA ASN A 73 -4.64 14.50 2.17
C ASN A 73 -3.13 14.68 2.29
N GLU A 74 -2.38 13.60 2.13
CA GLU A 74 -0.92 13.63 2.21
C GLU A 74 -0.24 13.63 0.84
N GLY A 75 -1.02 13.83 -0.21
CA GLY A 75 -0.49 13.98 -1.55
C GLY A 75 -0.33 12.69 -2.34
N PHE A 76 -0.81 11.58 -1.82
CA PHE A 76 -0.81 10.31 -2.55
C PHE A 76 -2.08 10.18 -3.39
N LYS A 77 -1.95 9.56 -4.54
CA LYS A 77 -3.10 9.07 -5.27
C LYS A 77 -3.34 7.64 -4.80
N ILE A 78 -4.59 7.25 -4.69
CA ILE A 78 -4.93 5.90 -4.22
C ILE A 78 -6.08 5.34 -5.02
N GLU A 79 -6.01 4.03 -5.30
CA GLU A 79 -7.09 3.32 -5.97
C GLU A 79 -7.23 1.92 -5.41
N GLU A 80 -8.42 1.36 -5.53
CA GLU A 80 -8.69 -0.03 -5.17
C GLU A 80 -8.21 -0.93 -6.30
N VAL A 81 -7.63 -2.08 -5.93
CA VAL A 81 -7.21 -3.08 -6.91
C VAL A 81 -8.16 -4.26 -6.81
N GLU A 82 -8.93 -4.49 -7.86
CA GLU A 82 -9.90 -5.57 -7.89
C GLU A 82 -9.24 -6.90 -8.26
N ASP A 83 -9.97 -7.99 -8.01
CA ASP A 83 -9.58 -9.35 -8.39
C ASP A 83 -8.38 -9.92 -7.63
N GLU A 84 -8.05 -9.33 -6.48
CA GLU A 84 -7.02 -9.87 -5.60
C GLU A 84 -7.67 -10.71 -4.51
N TYR A 85 -6.91 -11.65 -3.96
CA TYR A 85 -7.41 -12.55 -2.92
C TYR A 85 -7.84 -11.80 -1.65
N ASN A 86 -7.03 -10.82 -1.23
CA ASN A 86 -7.34 -9.96 -0.10
C ASN A 86 -7.62 -8.53 -0.58
N PRO A 87 -8.34 -7.70 0.21
CA PRO A 87 -8.52 -6.29 -0.15
C PRO A 87 -7.17 -5.62 -0.41
N THR A 88 -7.02 -5.06 -1.59
CA THR A 88 -5.75 -4.53 -2.07
C THR A 88 -5.92 -3.11 -2.58
N PHE A 89 -4.92 -2.28 -2.32
CA PHE A 89 -4.90 -0.89 -2.72
C PHE A 89 -3.56 -0.55 -3.35
N LEU A 90 -3.58 0.44 -4.23
CA LEU A 90 -2.37 0.92 -4.89
C LEU A 90 -2.29 2.41 -4.67
N ILE A 91 -1.19 2.88 -4.06
CA ILE A 91 -0.92 4.30 -3.94
C ILE A 91 0.25 4.66 -4.84
N ASN A 92 0.30 5.93 -5.23
CA ASN A 92 1.40 6.37 -6.07
C ASN A 92 1.76 7.83 -5.79
N PHE A 93 2.99 8.18 -6.15
CA PHE A 93 3.50 9.54 -6.05
C PHE A 93 4.61 9.74 -7.07
N GLU A 94 4.95 10.99 -7.33
CA GLU A 94 5.96 11.32 -8.32
C GLU A 94 7.34 10.76 -7.93
N TYR A 95 8.03 10.16 -8.88
CA TYR A 95 9.39 9.69 -8.66
C TYR A 95 10.38 10.85 -8.79
N LYS A 96 11.32 10.91 -7.85
CA LYS A 96 12.47 11.80 -7.92
C LYS A 96 13.69 10.99 -7.54
N ASP A 97 14.79 11.20 -8.22
CA ASP A 97 16.05 10.49 -7.94
C ASP A 97 16.73 11.11 -6.71
N ASP A 98 16.08 10.95 -5.57
CA ASP A 98 16.50 11.50 -4.29
C ASP A 98 16.10 10.50 -3.21
N HIS A 99 17.11 9.84 -2.64
CA HIS A 99 16.88 8.79 -1.64
C HIS A 99 16.09 9.29 -0.43
N ASP A 100 16.43 10.47 0.08
CA ASP A 100 15.76 11.02 1.26
C ASP A 100 14.29 11.32 0.98
N TYR A 101 14.00 11.88 -0.19
CA TYR A 101 12.63 12.15 -0.60
C TYR A 101 11.80 10.86 -0.65
N ILE A 102 12.33 9.82 -1.28
CA ILE A 102 11.62 8.54 -1.39
C ILE A 102 11.47 7.90 -0.01
N ASN A 103 12.52 7.96 0.79
CA ASN A 103 12.47 7.40 2.15
C ASN A 103 11.41 8.08 3.00
N ASP A 104 11.28 9.39 2.92
CA ASP A 104 10.26 10.14 3.65
C ASP A 104 8.85 9.76 3.18
N LYS A 105 8.65 9.64 1.86
CA LYS A 105 7.37 9.23 1.31
C LYS A 105 7.01 7.81 1.70
N LEU A 106 7.97 6.89 1.65
CA LEU A 106 7.76 5.51 2.04
C LEU A 106 7.40 5.40 3.52
N SER A 107 8.12 6.11 4.38
CA SER A 107 7.85 6.10 5.83
C SER A 107 6.46 6.63 6.13
N LEU A 108 6.07 7.72 5.48
CA LEU A 108 4.73 8.28 5.63
C LEU A 108 3.67 7.29 5.14
N ALA A 109 3.92 6.66 3.99
CA ALA A 109 2.99 5.68 3.44
C ALA A 109 2.78 4.53 4.41
N ILE A 110 3.84 4.01 5.02
CA ILE A 110 3.76 2.91 5.97
C ILE A 110 2.91 3.30 7.18
N GLU A 111 3.12 4.50 7.73
CA GLU A 111 2.32 5.00 8.85
C GLU A 111 0.84 5.09 8.47
N LEU A 112 0.53 5.61 7.30
CA LEU A 112 -0.84 5.75 6.82
C LEU A 112 -1.49 4.38 6.58
N ILE A 113 -0.75 3.44 6.01
CA ILE A 113 -1.25 2.08 5.76
C ILE A 113 -1.61 1.42 7.09
N GLU A 114 -0.74 1.50 8.08
CA GLU A 114 -0.99 0.91 9.39
C GLU A 114 -2.21 1.52 10.04
N GLU A 115 -2.30 2.85 10.05
CA GLU A 115 -3.45 3.57 10.62
C GLU A 115 -4.74 3.22 9.89
N ALA A 116 -4.72 3.22 8.57
CA ALA A 116 -5.92 2.93 7.76
C ALA A 116 -6.40 1.49 7.96
N MET A 117 -5.47 0.54 8.05
CA MET A 117 -5.84 -0.86 8.27
C MET A 117 -6.41 -1.08 9.66
N GLU A 118 -5.82 -0.50 10.69
CA GLU A 118 -6.35 -0.60 12.06
C GLU A 118 -7.75 -0.02 12.13
N LYS A 119 -7.95 1.15 11.51
CA LYS A 119 -9.25 1.81 11.47
C LYS A 119 -10.27 0.94 10.74
N ALA A 120 -9.92 0.41 9.58
CA ALA A 120 -10.83 -0.42 8.78
C ALA A 120 -11.27 -1.66 9.55
N PHE A 121 -10.32 -2.39 10.16
CA PHE A 121 -10.66 -3.58 10.92
C PHE A 121 -11.49 -3.26 12.17
N SER A 122 -11.26 -2.11 12.77
CA SER A 122 -12.06 -1.65 13.89
C SER A 122 -13.49 -1.29 13.44
N ASP A 123 -13.61 -0.60 12.33
CA ASP A 123 -14.90 -0.11 11.82
C ASP A 123 -15.83 -1.25 11.38
N ILE A 124 -15.28 -2.37 10.91
CA ILE A 124 -16.12 -3.50 10.47
C ILE A 124 -16.61 -4.39 11.62
N LYS A 125 -16.08 -4.21 12.82
CA LYS A 125 -16.55 -4.98 13.97
C LYS A 125 -18.01 -4.61 14.25
N GLY A 126 -18.85 -5.62 14.33
CA GLY A 126 -20.26 -5.44 14.67
C GLY A 126 -21.16 -5.12 13.49
N ILE A 127 -20.65 -5.00 12.27
CA ILE A 127 -21.48 -4.72 11.10
C ILE A 127 -21.62 -5.91 10.15
N GLU A 128 -21.21 -7.09 10.62
CA GLU A 128 -21.27 -8.32 9.82
C GLU A 128 -22.64 -8.55 9.20
N ASP A 129 -23.70 -8.31 9.97
CA ASP A 129 -25.08 -8.55 9.53
C ASP A 129 -25.46 -7.67 8.31
N GLU A 130 -24.78 -6.57 8.11
CA GLU A 130 -25.05 -5.70 6.95
C GLU A 130 -24.52 -6.29 5.64
N TYR A 131 -23.68 -7.32 5.74
CA TYR A 131 -23.02 -7.93 4.58
C TYR A 131 -23.39 -9.41 4.36
N LYS A 132 -24.25 -9.94 5.21
CA LYS A 132 -24.69 -11.33 5.11
C LYS A 132 -26.17 -11.47 4.81
#